data_7633fdfdfa645211ee4c9640e1c5fb4d
#
_entry.id   7633fdfdfa645211ee4c9640e1c5fb4d
#
_cell.length_a   1.000
_cell.length_b   1.000
_cell.length_c   1.000
_cell.angle_alpha   90.00
_cell.angle_beta   90.00
_cell.angle_gamma   90.00
#
_symmetry.space_group_name_H-M   'P 1'
#
loop_
_entity.id
_entity.type
_entity.pdbx_description
1 polymer ?
#
loop_
_entity_poly.entity_id
_entity_poly.type
_entity_poly.pdbx_seq_one_letter_code
_entity_poly.pdbx_strand_id
1 'polypeptide(L)'
;MARFLYLVRHGTADPHDGPLSQVGERQAQLTGQRLKDVPFRGIYHGPLPRAAQTATVIAASLPGVPVIACDLAGDYLPFAPDPGDLPPAFASFLAGFSAAERSEGPKLAAAAFERFARADGEQDAAEQQDAAEQQDTHELLVTHNFLIGWLVSQAMGAPPWRWLGLNQMNCGLTVIAYPPGLPAGLISFNDAGHLPPELRWTGFPAAVRPASG
;
A
#
# COMPACT_ATOMS: atom_id res chain seq x y z
N MET A 1 -1.13 16.45 -14.58
CA MET A 1 -1.21 16.69 -13.14
C MET A 1 -0.54 15.60 -12.38
N ALA A 2 -0.05 15.87 -11.17
CA ALA A 2 0.54 14.85 -10.33
C ALA A 2 -0.55 13.95 -9.74
N ARG A 3 -0.26 12.66 -9.67
CA ARG A 3 -1.04 11.70 -8.89
C ARG A 3 -0.30 11.39 -7.60
N PHE A 4 -0.99 11.49 -6.48
CA PHE A 4 -0.49 11.11 -5.16
C PHE A 4 -1.17 9.83 -4.72
N LEU A 5 -0.39 8.76 -4.60
CA LEU A 5 -0.84 7.48 -4.10
C LEU A 5 -0.47 7.34 -2.62
N TYR A 6 -1.48 7.31 -1.76
CA TYR A 6 -1.36 7.06 -0.34
C TYR A 6 -1.56 5.57 -0.08
N LEU A 7 -0.57 4.92 0.47
CA LEU A 7 -0.57 3.49 0.76
C LEU A 7 -0.65 3.30 2.27
N VAL A 8 -1.61 2.53 2.73
CA VAL A 8 -1.78 2.17 4.13
C VAL A 8 -1.83 0.66 4.25
N ARG A 9 -0.93 0.08 5.04
CA ARG A 9 -1.07 -1.32 5.44
C ARG A 9 -2.28 -1.44 6.37
N HIS A 10 -3.09 -2.49 6.19
CA HIS A 10 -4.24 -2.75 7.07
C HIS A 10 -3.85 -2.68 8.55
N GLY A 11 -4.78 -2.37 9.44
CA GLY A 11 -4.60 -2.37 10.89
C GLY A 11 -4.34 -3.77 11.46
N THR A 12 -3.96 -3.85 12.72
CA THR A 12 -3.72 -5.14 13.39
C THR A 12 -4.95 -6.03 13.32
N ALA A 13 -4.78 -7.29 12.89
CA ALA A 13 -5.83 -8.31 12.79
C ALA A 13 -5.67 -9.38 13.87
N ASP A 14 -6.80 -10.00 14.26
CA ASP A 14 -6.81 -11.10 15.23
C ASP A 14 -7.90 -12.14 14.85
N PRO A 15 -7.53 -13.40 14.60
CA PRO A 15 -6.15 -13.89 14.44
C PRO A 15 -5.43 -13.19 13.27
N HIS A 16 -4.13 -13.40 13.10
CA HIS A 16 -3.28 -12.66 12.15
C HIS A 16 -3.89 -12.50 10.75
N ASP A 17 -4.59 -13.50 10.24
CA ASP A 17 -5.26 -13.48 8.93
C ASP A 17 -6.78 -13.20 9.04
N GLY A 18 -7.25 -12.86 10.23
CA GLY A 18 -8.65 -12.62 10.53
C GLY A 18 -9.13 -11.19 10.29
N PRO A 19 -10.24 -10.84 10.95
CA PRO A 19 -10.77 -9.49 10.95
C PRO A 19 -9.88 -8.51 11.73
N LEU A 20 -10.20 -7.24 11.64
CA LEU A 20 -9.52 -6.18 12.36
C LEU A 20 -9.72 -6.36 13.87
N SER A 21 -8.65 -6.27 14.66
CA SER A 21 -8.71 -6.27 16.12
C SER A 21 -9.10 -4.89 16.67
N GLN A 22 -9.43 -4.78 17.96
CA GLN A 22 -9.65 -3.48 18.61
C GLN A 22 -8.44 -2.53 18.49
N VAL A 23 -7.21 -3.08 18.56
CA VAL A 23 -5.99 -2.33 18.31
C VAL A 23 -5.97 -1.81 16.88
N GLY A 24 -6.30 -2.67 15.90
CA GLY A 24 -6.38 -2.29 14.51
C GLY A 24 -7.45 -1.25 14.20
N GLU A 25 -8.61 -1.34 14.84
CA GLU A 25 -9.66 -0.31 14.73
C GLU A 25 -9.16 1.04 15.23
N ARG A 26 -8.47 1.06 16.36
CA ARG A 26 -7.91 2.30 16.90
C ARG A 26 -6.82 2.88 16.00
N GLN A 27 -5.95 2.05 15.43
CA GLN A 27 -4.95 2.47 14.43
C GLN A 27 -5.64 3.10 13.21
N ALA A 28 -6.66 2.44 12.66
CA ALA A 28 -7.40 2.93 11.49
C ALA A 28 -8.13 4.26 11.77
N GLN A 29 -8.73 4.43 12.96
CA GLN A 29 -9.34 5.71 13.37
C GLN A 29 -8.33 6.86 13.36
N LEU A 30 -7.15 6.64 13.94
CA LEU A 30 -6.07 7.65 13.99
C LEU A 30 -5.53 7.95 12.60
N THR A 31 -5.44 6.94 11.73
CA THR A 31 -5.08 7.12 10.32
C THR A 31 -6.11 7.97 9.59
N GLY A 32 -7.40 7.71 9.78
CA GLY A 32 -8.47 8.52 9.22
C GLY A 32 -8.39 9.99 9.68
N GLN A 33 -8.16 10.22 10.96
CA GLN A 33 -7.97 11.58 11.50
C GLN A 33 -6.75 12.29 10.89
N ARG A 34 -5.64 11.56 10.66
CA ARG A 34 -4.43 12.08 10.01
C ARG A 34 -4.68 12.51 8.57
N LEU A 35 -5.60 11.84 7.90
CA LEU A 35 -5.86 12.00 6.46
C LEU A 35 -7.09 12.87 6.15
N LYS A 36 -7.82 13.37 7.14
CA LYS A 36 -9.13 14.01 7.00
C LYS A 36 -9.18 15.22 6.05
N ASP A 37 -8.06 15.91 5.88
CA ASP A 37 -7.97 17.12 5.06
C ASP A 37 -7.38 16.85 3.66
N VAL A 38 -7.10 15.59 3.31
CA VAL A 38 -6.62 15.19 1.99
C VAL A 38 -7.82 15.00 1.05
N PRO A 39 -7.85 15.66 -0.13
CA PRO A 39 -9.00 15.59 -1.05
C PRO A 39 -8.98 14.29 -1.88
N PHE A 40 -9.22 13.17 -1.24
CA PHE A 40 -9.23 11.87 -1.90
C PHE A 40 -10.37 11.74 -2.91
N ARG A 41 -10.06 11.20 -4.10
CA ARG A 41 -11.06 10.75 -5.08
C ARG A 41 -11.70 9.42 -4.70
N GLY A 42 -10.96 8.56 -3.97
CA GLY A 42 -11.45 7.24 -3.56
C GLY A 42 -10.52 6.56 -2.57
N ILE A 43 -11.10 5.64 -1.82
CA ILE A 43 -10.43 4.72 -0.90
C ILE A 43 -10.57 3.32 -1.50
N TYR A 44 -9.49 2.77 -2.01
CA TYR A 44 -9.44 1.41 -2.54
C TYR A 44 -8.96 0.44 -1.46
N HIS A 45 -9.50 -0.77 -1.42
CA HIS A 45 -9.06 -1.78 -0.47
C HIS A 45 -9.02 -3.17 -1.07
N GLY A 46 -8.10 -4.00 -0.58
CA GLY A 46 -8.01 -5.42 -0.93
C GLY A 46 -9.21 -6.25 -0.44
N PRO A 47 -9.38 -7.48 -0.97
CA PRO A 47 -10.54 -8.32 -0.68
C PRO A 47 -10.56 -8.90 0.73
N LEU A 48 -9.42 -8.89 1.44
CA LEU A 48 -9.34 -9.48 2.77
C LEU A 48 -10.04 -8.62 3.84
N PRO A 49 -10.77 -9.25 4.79
CA PRO A 49 -11.58 -8.54 5.78
C PRO A 49 -10.83 -7.44 6.52
N ARG A 50 -9.59 -7.68 6.94
CA ARG A 50 -8.76 -6.69 7.64
C ARG A 50 -8.50 -5.42 6.83
N ALA A 51 -8.33 -5.53 5.50
CA ALA A 51 -8.13 -4.38 4.62
C ALA A 51 -9.45 -3.62 4.41
N ALA A 52 -10.54 -4.32 4.13
CA ALA A 52 -11.87 -3.75 3.95
C ALA A 52 -12.35 -3.00 5.22
N GLN A 53 -12.19 -3.61 6.39
CA GLN A 53 -12.56 -3.00 7.66
C GLN A 53 -11.67 -1.78 7.99
N THR A 54 -10.37 -1.84 7.73
CA THR A 54 -9.46 -0.69 7.88
C THR A 54 -9.93 0.47 7.00
N ALA A 55 -10.24 0.22 5.73
CA ALA A 55 -10.73 1.24 4.80
C ALA A 55 -12.05 1.85 5.27
N THR A 56 -12.99 1.01 5.76
CA THR A 56 -14.28 1.48 6.30
C THR A 56 -14.10 2.38 7.52
N VAL A 57 -13.21 2.02 8.45
CA VAL A 57 -12.93 2.84 9.65
C VAL A 57 -12.27 4.16 9.28
N ILE A 58 -11.31 4.16 8.35
CA ILE A 58 -10.68 5.39 7.83
C ILE A 58 -11.73 6.30 7.16
N ALA A 59 -12.62 5.73 6.36
CA ALA A 59 -13.65 6.45 5.62
C ALA A 59 -14.61 7.24 6.53
N ALA A 60 -14.80 6.81 7.78
CA ALA A 60 -15.60 7.55 8.76
C ALA A 60 -15.08 8.98 9.03
N SER A 61 -13.80 9.25 8.78
CA SER A 61 -13.18 10.58 8.88
C SER A 61 -13.12 11.33 7.54
N LEU A 62 -13.59 10.72 6.44
CA LEU A 62 -13.48 11.21 5.06
C LEU A 62 -14.87 11.24 4.40
N PRO A 63 -15.79 12.09 4.88
CA PRO A 63 -17.18 12.10 4.41
C PRO A 63 -17.25 12.39 2.90
N GLY A 64 -18.06 11.59 2.20
CA GLY A 64 -18.25 11.72 0.75
C GLY A 64 -17.22 11.03 -0.13
N VAL A 65 -16.11 10.50 0.43
CA VAL A 65 -15.12 9.76 -0.35
C VAL A 65 -15.61 8.31 -0.54
N PRO A 66 -15.72 7.81 -1.78
CA PRO A 66 -16.19 6.45 -2.03
C PRO A 66 -15.17 5.40 -1.57
N VAL A 67 -15.69 4.30 -0.98
CA VAL A 67 -14.90 3.12 -0.61
C VAL A 67 -15.12 2.04 -1.67
N ILE A 68 -14.05 1.57 -2.28
CA ILE A 68 -14.08 0.74 -3.50
C ILE A 68 -13.27 -0.53 -3.26
N ALA A 69 -13.92 -1.69 -3.39
CA ALA A 69 -13.23 -2.97 -3.38
C ALA A 69 -12.39 -3.13 -4.66
N CYS A 70 -11.16 -3.61 -4.51
CA CYS A 70 -10.22 -3.78 -5.60
C CYS A 70 -9.34 -5.02 -5.38
N ASP A 71 -9.53 -6.04 -6.20
CA ASP A 71 -8.79 -7.30 -6.07
C ASP A 71 -7.28 -7.11 -6.28
N LEU A 72 -6.89 -6.07 -7.02
CA LEU A 72 -5.47 -5.71 -7.22
C LEU A 72 -4.78 -5.23 -5.93
N ALA A 73 -5.54 -4.86 -4.90
CA ALA A 73 -5.01 -4.46 -3.59
C ALA A 73 -4.86 -5.63 -2.61
N GLY A 74 -4.78 -6.87 -3.11
CA GLY A 74 -4.70 -8.10 -2.33
C GLY A 74 -3.35 -8.35 -1.66
N ASP A 75 -3.29 -9.47 -0.91
CA ASP A 75 -2.07 -9.98 -0.26
C ASP A 75 -1.52 -11.14 -1.10
N TYR A 76 -0.57 -10.85 -1.94
CA TYR A 76 0.02 -11.82 -2.88
C TYR A 76 1.52 -11.56 -3.07
N LEU A 77 2.24 -12.56 -3.58
CA LEU A 77 3.65 -12.49 -3.91
C LEU A 77 3.84 -11.61 -5.16
N PRO A 78 4.39 -10.38 -5.05
CA PRO A 78 4.43 -9.46 -6.20
C PRO A 78 5.50 -9.79 -7.22
N PHE A 79 6.57 -10.47 -6.80
CA PHE A 79 7.69 -10.89 -7.64
C PHE A 79 8.45 -12.04 -6.98
N ALA A 80 8.75 -13.07 -7.73
CA ALA A 80 9.53 -14.24 -7.30
C ALA A 80 10.81 -14.35 -8.13
N PRO A 81 11.94 -13.81 -7.66
CA PRO A 81 13.22 -13.95 -8.33
C PRO A 81 13.74 -15.40 -8.26
N ASP A 82 14.72 -15.72 -9.10
CA ASP A 82 15.42 -17.00 -9.01
C ASP A 82 16.19 -17.10 -7.69
N PRO A 83 16.17 -18.28 -7.03
CA PRO A 83 16.81 -18.44 -5.72
C PRO A 83 18.30 -18.09 -5.68
N GLY A 84 19.01 -18.25 -6.82
CA GLY A 84 20.43 -17.94 -6.96
C GLY A 84 20.76 -16.44 -6.88
N ASP A 85 19.78 -15.58 -7.12
CA ASP A 85 19.94 -14.12 -7.15
C ASP A 85 19.67 -13.46 -5.78
N LEU A 86 19.41 -14.26 -4.74
CA LEU A 86 18.95 -13.79 -3.45
C LEU A 86 19.87 -14.18 -2.30
N PRO A 87 19.91 -13.34 -1.24
CA PRO A 87 20.42 -13.79 0.04
C PRO A 87 19.66 -15.04 0.54
N PRO A 88 20.36 -16.02 1.17
CA PRO A 88 19.75 -17.29 1.59
C PRO A 88 18.48 -17.17 2.43
N ALA A 89 18.40 -16.14 3.30
CA ALA A 89 17.22 -15.89 4.14
C ALA A 89 15.96 -15.59 3.30
N PHE A 90 16.11 -14.84 2.20
CA PHE A 90 14.98 -14.53 1.32
C PHE A 90 14.62 -15.72 0.42
N ALA A 91 15.62 -16.49 -0.03
CA ALA A 91 15.37 -17.74 -0.77
C ALA A 91 14.53 -18.73 0.07
N SER A 92 14.87 -18.90 1.35
CA SER A 92 14.12 -19.75 2.29
C SER A 92 12.69 -19.25 2.51
N PHE A 93 12.50 -17.94 2.68
CA PHE A 93 11.16 -17.33 2.80
C PHE A 93 10.31 -17.60 1.54
N LEU A 94 10.87 -17.35 0.36
CA LEU A 94 10.15 -17.57 -0.90
C LEU A 94 9.84 -19.04 -1.18
N ALA A 95 10.63 -19.98 -0.67
CA ALA A 95 10.37 -21.41 -0.83
C ALA A 95 9.01 -21.86 -0.25
N GLY A 96 8.43 -21.07 0.67
CA GLY A 96 7.11 -21.33 1.24
C GLY A 96 5.93 -21.07 0.31
N PHE A 97 6.13 -20.38 -0.82
CA PHE A 97 5.06 -20.06 -1.78
C PHE A 97 4.90 -21.13 -2.83
N SER A 98 3.67 -21.48 -3.15
CA SER A 98 3.30 -22.44 -4.18
C SER A 98 3.64 -21.95 -5.60
N ALA A 99 3.67 -22.85 -6.57
CA ALA A 99 3.87 -22.51 -7.98
C ALA A 99 2.76 -21.60 -8.51
N ALA A 100 1.52 -21.76 -8.02
CA ALA A 100 0.39 -20.91 -8.41
C ALA A 100 0.59 -19.46 -7.90
N GLU A 101 0.97 -19.26 -6.64
CA GLU A 101 1.24 -17.93 -6.09
C GLU A 101 2.40 -17.23 -6.81
N ARG A 102 3.45 -17.99 -7.16
CA ARG A 102 4.59 -17.50 -7.93
C ARG A 102 4.22 -17.09 -9.38
N SER A 103 3.18 -17.68 -9.95
CA SER A 103 2.70 -17.37 -11.30
C SER A 103 1.67 -16.23 -11.30
N GLU A 104 0.70 -16.28 -10.39
CA GLU A 104 -0.43 -15.33 -10.41
C GLU A 104 -0.11 -14.01 -9.69
N GLY A 105 0.63 -14.05 -8.60
CA GLY A 105 0.96 -12.85 -7.82
C GLY A 105 1.66 -11.76 -8.65
N PRO A 106 2.69 -12.07 -9.46
CA PRO A 106 3.34 -11.08 -10.32
C PRO A 106 2.41 -10.44 -11.36
N LYS A 107 1.40 -11.18 -11.86
CA LYS A 107 0.42 -10.63 -12.80
C LYS A 107 -0.49 -9.60 -12.12
N LEU A 108 -0.95 -9.92 -10.90
CA LEU A 108 -1.73 -8.99 -10.08
C LEU A 108 -0.92 -7.75 -9.72
N ALA A 109 0.36 -7.93 -9.37
CA ALA A 109 1.25 -6.82 -9.05
C ALA A 109 1.49 -5.90 -10.26
N ALA A 110 1.69 -6.47 -11.45
CA ALA A 110 1.82 -5.70 -12.68
C ALA A 110 0.53 -4.91 -12.97
N ALA A 111 -0.64 -5.54 -12.84
CA ALA A 111 -1.93 -4.87 -13.02
C ALA A 111 -2.17 -3.77 -11.97
N ALA A 112 -1.76 -4.00 -10.71
CA ALA A 112 -1.83 -2.98 -9.67
C ALA A 112 -0.91 -1.78 -9.99
N PHE A 113 0.29 -2.03 -10.48
CA PHE A 113 1.21 -0.99 -10.92
C PHE A 113 0.61 -0.17 -12.06
N GLU A 114 0.08 -0.81 -13.10
CA GLU A 114 -0.59 -0.14 -14.21
C GLU A 114 -1.78 0.72 -13.74
N ARG A 115 -2.55 0.24 -12.78
CA ARG A 115 -3.73 0.96 -12.27
C ARG A 115 -3.37 2.13 -11.35
N PHE A 116 -2.36 2.00 -10.51
CA PHE A 116 -2.10 2.94 -9.42
C PHE A 116 -0.83 3.77 -9.57
N ALA A 117 0.15 3.32 -10.34
CA ALA A 117 1.51 3.86 -10.35
C ALA A 117 1.86 4.70 -11.59
N ARG A 118 0.89 5.45 -12.13
CA ARG A 118 1.09 6.35 -13.27
C ARG A 118 0.50 7.72 -13.00
N ALA A 119 1.05 8.75 -13.65
CA ALA A 119 0.44 10.07 -13.66
C ALA A 119 -0.90 10.04 -14.41
N ASP A 120 -1.87 10.83 -13.95
CA ASP A 120 -3.12 11.00 -14.66
C ASP A 120 -2.84 11.62 -16.06
N GLY A 121 -3.42 11.05 -17.11
CA GLY A 121 -3.26 11.50 -18.49
C GLY A 121 -2.39 10.62 -19.39
N GLU A 122 -1.68 9.63 -18.87
CA GLU A 122 -0.98 8.65 -19.72
C GLU A 122 -1.91 7.54 -20.27
N GLN A 123 -3.05 7.32 -19.67
CA GLN A 123 -4.05 6.33 -20.12
C GLN A 123 -5.32 6.91 -20.74
N ASP A 124 -5.70 8.17 -20.44
CA ASP A 124 -7.01 8.74 -20.77
C ASP A 124 -6.97 9.88 -21.80
N ALA A 125 -5.95 9.93 -22.65
CA ALA A 125 -5.90 10.92 -23.74
C ALA A 125 -7.09 10.84 -24.74
N ALA A 126 -7.91 9.79 -24.65
CA ALA A 126 -9.09 9.56 -25.49
C ALA A 126 -10.43 10.00 -24.86
N GLU A 127 -10.51 10.25 -23.54
CA GLU A 127 -11.78 10.55 -22.85
C GLU A 127 -11.87 11.93 -22.16
N GLN A 128 -10.79 12.75 -22.20
CA GLN A 128 -10.82 14.06 -21.55
C GLN A 128 -11.27 15.15 -22.50
N GLN A 129 -12.57 15.34 -22.60
CA GLN A 129 -13.21 16.45 -23.31
C GLN A 129 -13.84 17.49 -22.37
N ASP A 130 -13.31 17.70 -21.17
CA ASP A 130 -13.66 18.87 -20.37
C ASP A 130 -12.44 19.37 -19.56
N ALA A 131 -11.87 20.46 -20.05
CA ALA A 131 -10.76 21.17 -19.43
C ALA A 131 -11.25 22.02 -18.23
N ALA A 132 -12.00 21.43 -17.30
CA ALA A 132 -12.38 22.06 -16.05
C ALA A 132 -11.37 21.68 -14.96
N GLU A 133 -10.59 22.67 -14.52
CA GLU A 133 -9.71 22.69 -13.36
C GLU A 133 -8.85 21.43 -13.12
N GLN A 134 -7.70 21.49 -13.76
CA GLN A 134 -6.65 20.47 -13.58
C GLN A 134 -6.10 20.50 -12.17
N GLN A 135 -6.64 19.68 -11.24
CA GLN A 135 -6.14 19.51 -9.89
C GLN A 135 -5.39 18.18 -9.74
N ASP A 136 -4.40 18.16 -8.84
CA ASP A 136 -3.69 16.93 -8.50
C ASP A 136 -4.65 15.86 -7.95
N THR A 137 -4.37 14.60 -8.26
CA THR A 137 -5.23 13.47 -7.86
C THR A 137 -4.67 12.79 -6.63
N HIS A 138 -5.51 12.57 -5.64
CA HIS A 138 -5.17 11.85 -4.42
C HIS A 138 -6.00 10.57 -4.31
N GLU A 139 -5.35 9.42 -4.19
CA GLU A 139 -6.02 8.13 -3.97
C GLU A 139 -5.43 7.42 -2.76
N LEU A 140 -6.29 6.79 -1.97
CA LEU A 140 -5.89 5.99 -0.82
C LEU A 140 -6.05 4.50 -1.15
N LEU A 141 -4.99 3.73 -0.98
CA LEU A 141 -4.98 2.29 -1.16
C LEU A 141 -4.69 1.60 0.18
N VAL A 142 -5.68 0.92 0.74
CA VAL A 142 -5.55 0.10 1.95
C VAL A 142 -5.24 -1.33 1.53
N THR A 143 -4.03 -1.78 1.81
CA THR A 143 -3.50 -3.04 1.30
C THR A 143 -2.55 -3.74 2.29
N HIS A 144 -1.60 -4.50 1.79
CA HIS A 144 -0.72 -5.41 2.52
C HIS A 144 0.75 -5.06 2.32
N ASN A 145 1.60 -5.59 3.19
CA ASN A 145 3.02 -5.30 3.23
C ASN A 145 3.73 -5.54 1.89
N PHE A 146 3.43 -6.64 1.21
CA PHE A 146 4.14 -7.02 0.00
C PHE A 146 3.85 -6.08 -1.17
N LEU A 147 2.59 -5.74 -1.38
CA LEU A 147 2.21 -4.82 -2.45
C LEU A 147 2.77 -3.41 -2.21
N ILE A 148 2.75 -2.92 -0.96
CA ILE A 148 3.35 -1.62 -0.64
C ILE A 148 4.85 -1.65 -0.93
N GLY A 149 5.56 -2.67 -0.45
CA GLY A 149 7.00 -2.84 -0.73
C GLY A 149 7.30 -2.90 -2.23
N TRP A 150 6.45 -3.59 -2.99
CA TRP A 150 6.56 -3.66 -4.45
C TRP A 150 6.40 -2.29 -5.11
N LEU A 151 5.31 -1.58 -4.83
CA LEU A 151 5.05 -0.26 -5.42
C LEU A 151 6.16 0.75 -5.07
N VAL A 152 6.66 0.71 -3.83
CA VAL A 152 7.82 1.53 -3.42
C VAL A 152 9.07 1.15 -4.19
N SER A 153 9.40 -0.14 -4.32
CA SER A 153 10.59 -0.58 -5.05
C SER A 153 10.54 -0.17 -6.52
N GLN A 154 9.36 -0.23 -7.15
CA GLN A 154 9.16 0.22 -8.53
C GLN A 154 9.31 1.75 -8.64
N ALA A 155 8.70 2.52 -7.76
CA ALA A 155 8.81 3.98 -7.74
C ALA A 155 10.26 4.46 -7.58
N MET A 156 11.08 3.70 -6.86
CA MET A 156 12.50 4.00 -6.65
C MET A 156 13.42 3.45 -7.74
N GLY A 157 12.89 2.78 -8.77
CA GLY A 157 13.71 2.12 -9.79
C GLY A 157 14.63 1.04 -9.23
N ALA A 158 14.26 0.43 -8.10
CA ALA A 158 15.06 -0.60 -7.45
C ALA A 158 14.92 -1.94 -8.18
N PRO A 159 15.89 -2.87 -8.05
CA PRO A 159 15.74 -4.22 -8.56
C PRO A 159 14.43 -4.86 -8.12
N PRO A 160 13.71 -5.62 -8.98
CA PRO A 160 12.35 -6.11 -8.69
C PRO A 160 12.22 -6.90 -7.39
N TRP A 161 13.24 -7.59 -6.94
CA TRP A 161 13.24 -8.35 -5.68
C TRP A 161 13.33 -7.48 -4.42
N ARG A 162 13.63 -6.18 -4.54
CA ARG A 162 13.86 -5.28 -3.39
C ARG A 162 12.61 -4.94 -2.58
N TRP A 163 11.42 -5.37 -2.99
CA TRP A 163 10.23 -5.37 -2.14
C TRP A 163 10.45 -6.19 -0.86
N LEU A 164 11.32 -7.21 -0.94
CA LEU A 164 11.81 -7.96 0.23
C LEU A 164 12.64 -7.00 1.12
N GLY A 165 12.27 -6.94 2.39
CA GLY A 165 12.91 -6.06 3.37
C GLY A 165 12.31 -4.66 3.47
N LEU A 166 11.39 -4.26 2.57
CA LEU A 166 10.58 -3.05 2.73
C LEU A 166 9.35 -3.36 3.57
N ASN A 167 9.54 -3.37 4.90
CA ASN A 167 8.46 -3.70 5.83
C ASN A 167 7.76 -2.44 6.33
N GLN A 168 6.43 -2.53 6.48
CA GLN A 168 5.61 -1.47 7.06
C GLN A 168 4.90 -1.97 8.32
N MET A 169 4.68 -1.05 9.26
CA MET A 169 3.81 -1.27 10.41
C MET A 169 2.34 -1.32 9.97
N ASN A 170 1.49 -1.94 10.78
CA ASN A 170 0.05 -1.80 10.60
C ASN A 170 -0.34 -0.32 10.68
N CYS A 171 -1.16 0.13 9.76
CA CYS A 171 -1.53 1.53 9.57
C CYS A 171 -0.33 2.49 9.36
N GLY A 172 0.85 1.98 8.99
CA GLY A 172 1.95 2.80 8.50
C GLY A 172 1.57 3.44 7.17
N LEU A 173 1.80 4.75 7.06
CA LEU A 173 1.47 5.56 5.87
C LEU A 173 2.69 5.70 4.97
N THR A 174 2.52 5.38 3.71
CA THR A 174 3.51 5.63 2.65
C THR A 174 2.86 6.49 1.56
N VAL A 175 3.58 7.47 1.04
CA VAL A 175 3.07 8.35 -0.01
C VAL A 175 4.05 8.39 -1.17
N ILE A 176 3.56 8.10 -2.36
CA ILE A 176 4.32 8.17 -3.62
C ILE A 176 3.65 9.22 -4.52
N ALA A 177 4.44 10.10 -5.10
CA ALA A 177 4.00 11.05 -6.11
C ALA A 177 4.42 10.57 -7.50
N TYR A 178 3.51 10.67 -8.46
CA TYR A 178 3.72 10.40 -9.87
C TYR A 178 3.47 11.70 -10.67
N PRO A 179 4.46 12.58 -10.76
CA PRO A 179 4.35 13.81 -11.55
C PRO A 179 4.46 13.49 -13.06
N PRO A 180 3.72 14.19 -13.93
CA PRO A 180 3.79 13.94 -15.36
C PRO A 180 5.17 14.28 -15.92
N GLY A 181 5.72 13.39 -16.73
CA GLY A 181 7.02 13.58 -17.39
C GLY A 181 8.24 13.55 -16.46
N LEU A 182 8.08 13.21 -15.19
CA LEU A 182 9.16 13.08 -14.22
C LEU A 182 9.12 11.70 -13.56
N PRO A 183 10.26 11.21 -13.04
CA PRO A 183 10.26 9.99 -12.24
C PRO A 183 9.35 10.08 -11.02
N ALA A 184 8.82 8.95 -10.58
CA ALA A 184 8.07 8.86 -9.32
C ALA A 184 8.93 9.30 -8.13
N GLY A 185 8.31 9.96 -7.15
CA GLY A 185 8.96 10.42 -5.93
C GLY A 185 8.38 9.78 -4.68
N LEU A 186 9.21 9.16 -3.84
CA LEU A 186 8.82 8.67 -2.53
C LEU A 186 8.79 9.83 -1.55
N ILE A 187 7.59 10.31 -1.19
CA ILE A 187 7.40 11.45 -0.29
C ILE A 187 7.59 11.04 1.18
N SER A 188 7.02 9.90 1.56
CA SER A 188 7.21 9.31 2.89
C SER A 188 7.13 7.79 2.81
N PHE A 189 7.79 7.09 3.73
CA PHE A 189 7.75 5.63 3.83
C PHE A 189 7.48 5.21 5.27
N ASN A 190 6.43 4.39 5.47
CA ASN A 190 6.09 3.79 6.75
C ASN A 190 5.98 4.81 7.91
N ASP A 191 5.43 6.00 7.63
CA ASP A 191 5.19 7.03 8.65
C ASP A 191 4.11 6.57 9.62
N ALA A 192 4.46 6.52 10.89
CA ALA A 192 3.57 6.19 12.00
C ALA A 192 3.47 7.33 13.03
N GLY A 193 3.78 8.58 12.62
CA GLY A 193 3.74 9.74 13.49
C GLY A 193 2.35 10.02 14.10
N HIS A 194 1.29 9.56 13.42
CA HIS A 194 -0.10 9.65 13.88
C HIS A 194 -0.49 8.60 14.92
N LEU A 195 0.33 7.56 15.11
CA LEU A 195 0.09 6.51 16.10
C LEU A 195 0.87 6.79 17.38
N PRO A 196 0.26 6.65 18.56
CA PRO A 196 0.97 6.70 19.83
C PRO A 196 1.93 5.50 19.95
N PRO A 197 3.00 5.58 20.77
CA PRO A 197 4.06 4.57 20.83
C PRO A 197 3.57 3.13 21.04
N GLU A 198 2.54 2.93 21.85
CA GLU A 198 1.96 1.62 22.20
C GLU A 198 1.23 0.96 21.02
N LEU A 199 0.83 1.73 20.01
CA LEU A 199 0.18 1.22 18.78
C LEU A 199 1.13 1.06 17.60
N ARG A 200 2.41 1.43 17.76
CA ARG A 200 3.43 1.30 16.71
C ARG A 200 4.02 -0.10 16.67
N TRP A 201 4.71 -0.40 15.59
CA TRP A 201 5.50 -1.61 15.37
C TRP A 201 4.72 -2.92 15.28
N THR A 202 3.40 -2.90 15.38
CA THR A 202 2.59 -4.11 15.13
C THR A 202 2.74 -4.52 13.66
N GLY A 203 2.77 -5.82 13.41
CA GLY A 203 2.98 -6.39 12.08
C GLY A 203 4.39 -6.17 11.49
N PHE A 204 5.29 -5.47 12.17
CA PHE A 204 6.66 -5.27 11.75
C PHE A 204 7.56 -6.41 12.29
N PRO A 205 8.49 -6.97 11.47
CA PRO A 205 9.34 -8.07 11.92
C PRO A 205 10.20 -7.69 13.12
N ALA A 206 10.11 -8.45 14.20
CA ALA A 206 10.84 -8.15 15.44
C ALA A 206 12.37 -8.11 15.26
N ALA A 207 12.90 -8.96 14.38
CA ALA A 207 14.35 -9.07 14.12
C ALA A 207 14.99 -7.81 13.52
N VAL A 208 14.17 -6.94 12.88
CA VAL A 208 14.64 -5.70 12.24
C VAL A 208 13.95 -4.46 12.81
N ARG A 209 13.26 -4.62 13.94
CA ARG A 209 12.65 -3.52 14.65
C ARG A 209 13.74 -2.73 15.41
N PRO A 210 13.82 -1.40 15.23
CA PRO A 210 14.75 -0.60 16.00
C PRO A 210 14.39 -0.63 17.50
N ALA A 211 15.39 -0.48 18.34
CA ALA A 211 15.13 -0.26 19.77
C ALA A 211 14.24 0.98 19.91
N SER A 212 13.16 0.87 20.65
CA SER A 212 12.30 2.02 20.96
C SER A 212 13.09 3.00 21.81
N GLY A 213 13.35 4.17 21.23
CA GLY A 213 13.75 5.35 21.99
C GLY A 213 12.55 6.00 22.64
#